data_b54737925f70aa58c7e4eb055762ab38
#
_entry.id   b54737925f70aa58c7e4eb055762ab38
#
_cell.length_a   1.000
_cell.length_b   1.000
_cell.length_c   1.000
_cell.angle_alpha   90.00
_cell.angle_beta   90.00
_cell.angle_gamma   90.00
#
_symmetry.space_group_name_H-M   'P 1'
#
loop_
_entity.id
_entity.type
_entity.pdbx_description
1 polymer ?
#
loop_
_entity_poly.entity_id
_entity_poly.type
_entity_poly.pdbx_seq_one_letter_code
_entity_poly.pdbx_strand_id
1 'polypeptide(L)'
;MNRSLPLVFLMLCACMPMPQEQIVSRADTNWSTDLLINPFPEPNLPALLNSNFDLARDFLDLSFSLESGRALPIFTRFEGPISVHLSGPAAESLPVDLKRLIDRLHREADLNITLTPSKTANITIQSVSRAQLRKTLPKAACFVAPNVSSLREFELNRNSKAASWSHQTERRKVAIFLPSDATPQEVRDCLHEEFAQALGPLNDLYRLPNSVFNDDNVHTVLTNFDMLILKMSYAPSLHSGMSRTQVQARLPAILKKINPRGTSLRPSYFKTTPRDWINLIQTSFSPDISLKWRRKAARQSVSIAQSNGWQDHRLGLSFFSLALTTQSQEIKQAGTYFEAAMEIFKRNPESRLHRAYVASHLASYALVDDRPQDALDMIVSNIDVARAHENATLLAILLLLKAKALENLGRRDEARSVRLDSLRWAGYGFGSEQAWKMKQRNISDLSARLLNGG
;
A
#
# COMPACT_ATOMS: atom_id res chain seq x y z
N MET A 1 13.80 84.61 39.36
CA MET A 1 12.90 83.46 39.58
C MET A 1 12.32 83.04 38.25
N ASN A 2 13.06 82.17 37.51
CA ASN A 2 12.67 81.69 36.18
C ASN A 2 12.14 80.29 36.31
N ARG A 3 10.87 80.09 35.97
CA ARG A 3 10.23 78.77 35.87
C ARG A 3 10.30 78.34 34.40
N SER A 4 11.14 77.33 34.10
CA SER A 4 11.18 76.65 32.84
C SER A 4 10.09 75.54 32.78
N LEU A 5 9.23 75.63 31.77
CA LEU A 5 8.21 74.62 31.45
C LEU A 5 8.88 73.57 30.53
N PRO A 6 8.75 72.25 30.75
CA PRO A 6 9.22 71.25 29.80
C PRO A 6 8.19 71.05 28.67
N LEU A 7 8.64 71.17 27.45
CA LEU A 7 7.91 70.87 26.22
C LEU A 7 7.82 69.32 26.07
N VAL A 8 6.62 68.78 26.20
CA VAL A 8 6.36 67.34 25.95
C VAL A 8 6.16 67.19 24.45
N PHE A 9 7.10 66.51 23.77
CA PHE A 9 6.97 66.08 22.37
C PHE A 9 6.13 64.80 22.29
N LEU A 10 4.87 64.91 21.85
CA LEU A 10 4.05 63.78 21.47
C LEU A 10 4.52 63.25 20.09
N MET A 11 5.24 62.10 20.10
CA MET A 11 5.47 61.36 18.88
C MET A 11 4.18 60.64 18.48
N LEU A 12 3.51 61.15 17.45
CA LEU A 12 2.46 60.45 16.72
C LEU A 12 3.12 59.34 15.87
N CYS A 13 3.11 58.12 16.36
CA CYS A 13 3.36 56.94 15.53
C CYS A 13 2.23 56.79 14.52
N ALA A 14 2.44 57.27 13.29
CA ALA A 14 1.61 56.95 12.15
C ALA A 14 1.83 55.48 11.82
N CYS A 15 0.87 54.62 12.13
CA CYS A 15 0.77 53.27 11.58
C CYS A 15 0.52 53.40 10.07
N MET A 16 1.57 53.28 9.26
CA MET A 16 1.40 53.02 7.82
C MET A 16 0.81 51.59 7.68
N PRO A 17 -0.32 51.41 6.98
CA PRO A 17 -0.76 50.08 6.61
C PRO A 17 0.29 49.50 5.65
N MET A 18 0.81 48.31 6.02
CA MET A 18 1.61 47.54 5.07
C MET A 18 0.76 47.27 3.82
N PRO A 19 1.35 47.34 2.61
CA PRO A 19 0.64 46.97 1.40
C PRO A 19 0.23 45.50 1.55
N GLN A 20 -1.08 45.30 1.55
CA GLN A 20 -1.63 43.95 1.36
C GLN A 20 -1.12 43.47 -0.01
N GLU A 21 -0.15 42.55 0.00
CA GLU A 21 0.10 41.70 -1.17
C GLU A 21 -1.24 41.16 -1.62
N GLN A 22 -1.68 41.59 -2.79
CA GLN A 22 -2.81 40.98 -3.48
C GLN A 22 -2.45 39.51 -3.66
N ILE A 23 -2.94 38.67 -2.77
CA ILE A 23 -3.02 37.24 -2.99
C ILE A 23 -3.86 37.11 -4.24
N VAL A 24 -3.19 36.90 -5.38
CA VAL A 24 -3.86 36.48 -6.60
C VAL A 24 -4.59 35.22 -6.23
N SER A 25 -5.89 35.32 -6.00
CA SER A 25 -6.77 34.18 -5.79
C SER A 25 -6.71 33.37 -7.09
N ARG A 26 -5.84 32.36 -7.13
CA ARG A 26 -5.97 31.31 -8.13
C ARG A 26 -7.35 30.72 -7.91
N ALA A 27 -8.10 30.66 -9.02
CA ALA A 27 -9.41 30.00 -9.04
C ALA A 27 -9.29 28.72 -8.21
N ASP A 28 -10.17 28.58 -7.21
CA ASP A 28 -10.32 27.36 -6.46
C ASP A 28 -10.61 26.26 -7.49
N THR A 29 -9.60 25.47 -7.83
CA THR A 29 -9.79 24.22 -8.53
C THR A 29 -10.46 23.32 -7.50
N ASN A 30 -11.77 23.43 -7.40
CA ASN A 30 -12.58 22.44 -6.69
C ASN A 30 -12.21 21.09 -7.31
N TRP A 31 -11.60 20.24 -6.52
CA TRP A 31 -11.36 18.87 -6.92
C TRP A 31 -12.74 18.27 -7.24
N SER A 32 -12.99 18.01 -8.53
CA SER A 32 -14.27 17.45 -8.93
C SER A 32 -14.35 16.02 -8.39
N THR A 33 -15.56 15.56 -8.10
CA THR A 33 -15.81 14.16 -7.69
C THR A 33 -15.28 13.16 -8.70
N ASP A 34 -15.19 13.54 -9.97
CA ASP A 34 -14.59 12.72 -11.04
C ASP A 34 -13.12 12.37 -10.80
N LEU A 35 -12.37 13.21 -10.03
CA LEU A 35 -10.99 12.91 -9.64
C LEU A 35 -10.88 11.87 -8.53
N LEU A 36 -11.99 11.54 -7.88
CA LEU A 36 -12.06 10.53 -6.81
C LEU A 36 -12.42 9.13 -7.33
N ILE A 37 -12.82 9.02 -8.61
CA ILE A 37 -13.13 7.74 -9.25
C ILE A 37 -11.85 7.14 -9.79
N ASN A 38 -11.71 5.81 -9.65
CA ASN A 38 -10.56 5.06 -10.13
C ASN A 38 -10.27 5.34 -11.61
N PRO A 39 -9.17 6.02 -11.95
CA PRO A 39 -8.86 6.41 -13.32
C PRO A 39 -8.05 5.36 -14.10
N PHE A 40 -7.74 4.21 -13.49
CA PHE A 40 -6.91 3.19 -14.14
C PHE A 40 -7.68 2.38 -15.17
N PRO A 41 -7.04 2.01 -16.30
CA PRO A 41 -7.54 0.97 -17.19
C PRO A 41 -7.51 -0.39 -16.50
N GLU A 42 -8.05 -1.42 -17.16
CA GLU A 42 -7.90 -2.79 -16.67
C GLU A 42 -6.40 -3.14 -16.54
N PRO A 43 -5.98 -3.80 -15.44
CA PRO A 43 -4.59 -4.12 -15.20
C PRO A 43 -4.04 -5.11 -16.25
N ASN A 44 -2.87 -4.80 -16.78
CA ASN A 44 -2.12 -5.69 -17.66
C ASN A 44 -0.83 -6.11 -16.94
N LEU A 45 -0.96 -7.05 -16.01
CA LEU A 45 0.16 -7.53 -15.21
C LEU A 45 0.96 -8.59 -15.98
N PRO A 46 2.29 -8.66 -15.79
CA PRO A 46 3.14 -9.65 -16.45
C PRO A 46 2.75 -11.07 -16.02
N ALA A 47 3.04 -12.03 -16.88
CA ALA A 47 2.82 -13.45 -16.57
C ALA A 47 3.60 -13.89 -15.32
N LEU A 48 3.02 -14.81 -14.57
CA LEU A 48 3.67 -15.40 -13.39
C LEU A 48 4.89 -16.23 -13.79
N LEU A 49 5.96 -16.08 -13.00
CA LEU A 49 7.21 -16.84 -13.16
C LEU A 49 7.47 -17.80 -11.98
N ASN A 50 6.44 -18.08 -11.17
CA ASN A 50 6.56 -18.93 -9.99
C ASN A 50 6.49 -20.42 -10.35
N SER A 51 7.38 -21.22 -9.76
CA SER A 51 7.32 -22.67 -9.89
C SER A 51 6.07 -23.22 -9.16
N ASN A 52 5.55 -24.37 -9.64
CA ASN A 52 4.44 -25.03 -8.97
C ASN A 52 4.79 -25.48 -7.55
N PHE A 53 6.06 -25.76 -7.28
CA PHE A 53 6.53 -26.09 -5.95
C PHE A 53 6.43 -24.87 -5.00
N ASP A 54 6.89 -23.70 -5.46
CA ASP A 54 6.81 -22.46 -4.67
C ASP A 54 5.36 -22.06 -4.42
N LEU A 55 4.50 -22.10 -5.45
CA LEU A 55 3.07 -21.81 -5.31
C LEU A 55 2.38 -22.75 -4.32
N ALA A 56 2.70 -24.06 -4.34
CA ALA A 56 2.15 -25.00 -3.37
C ALA A 56 2.58 -24.70 -1.94
N ARG A 57 3.86 -24.40 -1.73
CA ARG A 57 4.41 -24.00 -0.43
C ARG A 57 3.74 -22.73 0.08
N ASP A 58 3.69 -21.69 -0.78
CA ASP A 58 3.17 -20.38 -0.41
C ASP A 58 1.66 -20.44 -0.14
N PHE A 59 0.90 -21.16 -0.94
CA PHE A 59 -0.52 -21.44 -0.70
C PHE A 59 -0.78 -22.08 0.67
N LEU A 60 0.01 -23.10 1.03
CA LEU A 60 -0.13 -23.77 2.32
C LEU A 60 0.21 -22.84 3.49
N ASP A 61 1.24 -22.03 3.37
CA ASP A 61 1.65 -21.11 4.42
C ASP A 61 0.67 -19.94 4.57
N LEU A 62 0.08 -19.47 3.47
CA LEU A 62 -0.97 -18.44 3.47
C LEU A 62 -2.30 -18.94 4.06
N SER A 63 -2.65 -20.24 3.82
CA SER A 63 -3.96 -20.78 4.17
C SER A 63 -4.03 -21.46 5.54
N PHE A 64 -2.90 -21.84 6.12
CA PHE A 64 -2.85 -22.63 7.38
C PHE A 64 -2.18 -21.88 8.54
N SER A 65 -2.01 -20.59 8.42
CA SER A 65 -1.51 -19.73 9.49
C SER A 65 -2.23 -18.38 9.48
N LEU A 66 -2.20 -17.69 10.61
CA LEU A 66 -2.54 -16.27 10.73
C LEU A 66 -1.26 -15.43 10.71
N GLU A 67 -1.36 -14.15 10.40
CA GLU A 67 -0.27 -13.17 10.49
C GLU A 67 0.47 -13.20 11.85
N SER A 68 -0.27 -13.47 12.93
CA SER A 68 0.30 -13.65 14.27
C SER A 68 1.23 -14.87 14.39
N GLY A 69 1.30 -15.74 13.37
CA GLY A 69 2.01 -17.00 13.39
C GLY A 69 1.22 -18.16 14.02
N ARG A 70 -0.05 -17.94 14.47
CA ARG A 70 -0.90 -18.99 14.98
C ARG A 70 -1.32 -19.92 13.85
N ALA A 71 -1.12 -21.22 14.02
CA ALA A 71 -1.56 -22.22 13.06
C ALA A 71 -3.10 -22.31 13.00
N LEU A 72 -3.62 -22.52 11.79
CA LEU A 72 -5.01 -22.88 11.52
C LEU A 72 -5.10 -24.39 11.34
N PRO A 73 -6.03 -25.09 12.05
CA PRO A 73 -6.06 -26.54 12.06
C PRO A 73 -6.56 -27.15 10.73
N ILE A 74 -7.42 -26.43 10.02
CA ILE A 74 -8.06 -26.88 8.80
C ILE A 74 -8.18 -25.77 7.78
N PHE A 75 -8.30 -26.13 6.52
CA PHE A 75 -8.63 -25.25 5.43
C PHE A 75 -10.10 -24.81 5.51
N THR A 76 -10.39 -23.54 5.22
CA THR A 76 -11.76 -23.00 5.20
C THR A 76 -11.98 -22.09 4.02
N ARG A 77 -13.16 -22.19 3.38
CA ARG A 77 -13.64 -21.33 2.30
C ARG A 77 -15.16 -21.24 2.30
N PHE A 78 -15.74 -20.43 1.43
CA PHE A 78 -17.16 -20.52 1.08
C PHE A 78 -17.38 -21.73 0.14
N GLU A 79 -18.41 -22.53 0.37
CA GLU A 79 -18.66 -23.75 -0.41
C GLU A 79 -19.76 -23.59 -1.49
N GLY A 80 -20.26 -22.39 -1.68
CA GLY A 80 -21.27 -22.06 -2.69
C GLY A 80 -21.09 -20.69 -3.29
N PRO A 81 -22.07 -20.19 -4.04
CA PRO A 81 -22.11 -18.81 -4.53
C PRO A 81 -21.98 -17.81 -3.38
N ILE A 82 -21.20 -16.76 -3.58
CA ILE A 82 -20.87 -15.76 -2.56
C ILE A 82 -21.68 -14.50 -2.81
N SER A 83 -22.49 -14.09 -1.82
CA SER A 83 -23.22 -12.84 -1.85
C SER A 83 -22.49 -11.77 -1.05
N VAL A 84 -22.46 -10.52 -1.58
CA VAL A 84 -21.77 -9.38 -0.97
C VAL A 84 -22.74 -8.24 -0.75
N HIS A 85 -22.74 -7.70 0.46
CA HIS A 85 -23.56 -6.54 0.86
C HIS A 85 -22.66 -5.38 1.29
N LEU A 86 -22.93 -4.17 0.74
CA LEU A 86 -22.26 -2.94 1.12
C LEU A 86 -23.09 -2.19 2.17
N SER A 87 -22.51 -1.75 3.26
CA SER A 87 -23.18 -1.14 4.41
C SER A 87 -22.42 0.08 4.94
N GLY A 88 -23.13 1.02 5.53
CA GLY A 88 -22.56 2.24 6.11
C GLY A 88 -22.31 3.36 5.10
N PRO A 89 -21.73 4.50 5.54
CA PRO A 89 -21.40 5.64 4.69
C PRO A 89 -20.19 5.32 3.82
N ALA A 90 -20.41 4.80 2.62
CA ALA A 90 -19.34 4.43 1.70
C ALA A 90 -18.69 5.67 1.07
N ALA A 91 -17.36 5.62 0.86
CA ALA A 91 -16.68 6.54 -0.03
C ALA A 91 -17.25 6.41 -1.45
N GLU A 92 -17.34 7.51 -2.20
CA GLU A 92 -17.96 7.52 -3.55
C GLU A 92 -17.29 6.54 -4.53
N SER A 93 -15.98 6.31 -4.39
CA SER A 93 -15.22 5.37 -5.22
C SER A 93 -15.53 3.89 -4.91
N LEU A 94 -15.93 3.57 -3.68
CA LEU A 94 -16.02 2.18 -3.20
C LEU A 94 -16.97 1.28 -4.01
N PRO A 95 -18.17 1.69 -4.42
CA PRO A 95 -19.05 0.85 -5.24
C PRO A 95 -18.44 0.51 -6.60
N VAL A 96 -17.73 1.45 -7.21
CA VAL A 96 -17.06 1.27 -8.51
C VAL A 96 -15.87 0.32 -8.36
N ASP A 97 -15.02 0.54 -7.36
CA ASP A 97 -13.85 -0.30 -7.08
C ASP A 97 -14.26 -1.73 -6.71
N LEU A 98 -15.33 -1.88 -5.90
CA LEU A 98 -15.88 -3.20 -5.55
C LEU A 98 -16.40 -3.95 -6.78
N LYS A 99 -17.12 -3.25 -7.66
CA LYS A 99 -17.61 -3.87 -8.90
C LYS A 99 -16.44 -4.35 -9.76
N ARG A 100 -15.40 -3.53 -9.95
CA ARG A 100 -14.20 -3.90 -10.71
C ARG A 100 -13.48 -5.10 -10.09
N LEU A 101 -13.35 -5.13 -8.77
CA LEU A 101 -12.73 -6.26 -8.07
C LEU A 101 -13.54 -7.55 -8.29
N ILE A 102 -14.86 -7.51 -8.15
CA ILE A 102 -15.72 -8.68 -8.39
C ILE A 102 -15.62 -9.15 -9.85
N ASP A 103 -15.66 -8.23 -10.82
CA ASP A 103 -15.52 -8.56 -12.24
C ASP A 103 -14.15 -9.23 -12.53
N ARG A 104 -13.06 -8.79 -11.88
CA ARG A 104 -11.74 -9.43 -11.96
C ARG A 104 -11.72 -10.83 -11.33
N LEU A 105 -12.30 -10.99 -10.13
CA LEU A 105 -12.39 -12.27 -9.45
C LEU A 105 -13.18 -13.31 -10.27
N HIS A 106 -14.23 -12.87 -10.96
CA HIS A 106 -14.94 -13.72 -11.93
C HIS A 106 -14.05 -14.18 -13.08
N ARG A 107 -13.38 -13.24 -13.74
CA ARG A 107 -12.59 -13.54 -14.95
C ARG A 107 -11.30 -14.31 -14.66
N GLU A 108 -10.60 -13.93 -13.60
CA GLU A 108 -9.22 -14.38 -13.33
C GLU A 108 -9.17 -15.55 -12.34
N ALA A 109 -10.10 -15.62 -11.40
CA ALA A 109 -10.13 -16.65 -10.35
C ALA A 109 -11.35 -17.61 -10.43
N ASP A 110 -12.25 -17.43 -11.41
CA ASP A 110 -13.46 -18.26 -11.63
C ASP A 110 -14.42 -18.24 -10.41
N LEU A 111 -14.49 -17.12 -9.66
CA LEU A 111 -15.30 -17.02 -8.44
C LEU A 111 -16.73 -16.53 -8.76
N ASN A 112 -17.75 -17.24 -8.27
CA ASN A 112 -19.14 -16.82 -8.40
C ASN A 112 -19.54 -15.90 -7.24
N ILE A 113 -19.38 -14.59 -7.45
CA ILE A 113 -19.66 -13.54 -6.47
C ILE A 113 -20.70 -12.57 -7.01
N THR A 114 -21.72 -12.25 -6.21
CA THR A 114 -22.80 -11.33 -6.60
C THR A 114 -23.06 -10.27 -5.54
N LEU A 115 -23.34 -9.04 -5.99
CA LEU A 115 -23.81 -7.97 -5.10
C LEU A 115 -25.28 -8.17 -4.76
N THR A 116 -25.66 -7.92 -3.51
CA THR A 116 -27.04 -8.04 -3.03
C THR A 116 -27.38 -6.90 -2.05
N PRO A 117 -28.64 -6.40 -2.07
CA PRO A 117 -29.12 -5.50 -1.03
C PRO A 117 -29.41 -6.23 0.31
N SER A 118 -29.42 -7.56 0.33
CA SER A 118 -29.74 -8.34 1.52
C SER A 118 -28.66 -8.20 2.60
N LYS A 119 -29.10 -7.92 3.82
CA LYS A 119 -28.24 -7.86 5.01
C LYS A 119 -27.78 -9.24 5.51
N THR A 120 -28.31 -10.33 4.92
CA THR A 120 -27.91 -11.72 5.23
C THR A 120 -26.87 -12.25 4.25
N ALA A 121 -26.12 -11.37 3.59
CA ALA A 121 -25.06 -11.73 2.66
C ALA A 121 -23.94 -12.54 3.33
N ASN A 122 -23.21 -13.31 2.54
CA ASN A 122 -22.03 -14.05 3.00
C ASN A 122 -20.90 -13.10 3.43
N ILE A 123 -20.68 -12.02 2.67
CA ILE A 123 -19.70 -11.00 2.99
C ILE A 123 -20.42 -9.67 3.17
N THR A 124 -20.24 -9.03 4.31
CA THR A 124 -20.70 -7.66 4.54
C THR A 124 -19.48 -6.73 4.57
N ILE A 125 -19.44 -5.78 3.66
CA ILE A 125 -18.44 -4.71 3.67
C ILE A 125 -19.07 -3.52 4.38
N GLN A 126 -18.56 -3.18 5.56
CA GLN A 126 -19.04 -2.05 6.35
C GLN A 126 -18.01 -0.92 6.36
N SER A 127 -18.42 0.25 5.81
CA SER A 127 -17.63 1.47 5.96
C SER A 127 -17.94 2.13 7.29
N VAL A 128 -16.89 2.46 8.04
CA VAL A 128 -16.96 3.12 9.36
C VAL A 128 -15.86 4.17 9.47
N SER A 129 -15.97 5.14 10.38
CA SER A 129 -14.92 6.13 10.54
C SER A 129 -13.61 5.49 11.03
N ARG A 130 -12.47 6.05 10.63
CA ARG A 130 -11.15 5.65 11.12
C ARG A 130 -11.06 5.70 12.65
N ALA A 131 -11.74 6.67 13.28
CA ALA A 131 -11.83 6.77 14.74
C ALA A 131 -12.50 5.55 15.38
N GLN A 132 -13.58 5.03 14.76
CA GLN A 132 -14.25 3.81 15.21
C GLN A 132 -13.36 2.57 15.02
N LEU A 133 -12.69 2.44 13.86
CA LEU A 133 -11.73 1.34 13.63
C LEU A 133 -10.64 1.32 14.69
N ARG A 134 -9.97 2.45 14.93
CA ARG A 134 -8.89 2.57 15.92
C ARG A 134 -9.33 2.32 17.36
N LYS A 135 -10.57 2.67 17.70
CA LYS A 135 -11.13 2.33 19.02
C LYS A 135 -11.27 0.82 19.22
N THR A 136 -11.61 0.11 18.17
CA THR A 136 -11.83 -1.35 18.19
C THR A 136 -10.53 -2.12 18.06
N LEU A 137 -9.69 -1.74 17.09
CA LEU A 137 -8.34 -2.28 16.81
C LEU A 137 -7.35 -1.13 16.56
N PRO A 138 -6.60 -0.67 17.56
CA PRO A 138 -5.83 0.57 17.51
C PRO A 138 -4.78 0.65 16.37
N LYS A 139 -4.27 -0.48 15.91
CA LYS A 139 -3.21 -0.54 14.88
C LYS A 139 -3.73 -0.88 13.48
N ALA A 140 -4.99 -1.28 13.33
CA ALA A 140 -5.55 -1.68 12.04
C ALA A 140 -6.07 -0.45 11.27
N ALA A 141 -5.70 -0.37 9.99
CA ALA A 141 -6.30 0.57 9.04
C ALA A 141 -7.66 0.06 8.54
N CYS A 142 -7.77 -1.23 8.35
CA CYS A 142 -8.94 -2.02 8.00
C CYS A 142 -8.78 -3.42 8.60
N PHE A 143 -9.81 -4.25 8.56
CA PHE A 143 -9.69 -5.65 8.98
C PHE A 143 -10.90 -6.49 8.57
N VAL A 144 -10.71 -7.81 8.54
CA VAL A 144 -11.72 -8.84 8.27
C VAL A 144 -12.00 -9.68 9.50
N ALA A 145 -13.29 -10.01 9.74
CA ALA A 145 -13.69 -10.81 10.90
C ALA A 145 -14.72 -11.88 10.53
N PRO A 146 -14.58 -13.11 11.07
CA PRO A 146 -15.50 -14.21 10.79
C PRO A 146 -16.77 -14.13 11.64
N ASN A 147 -17.88 -14.67 11.10
CA ASN A 147 -19.18 -14.86 11.76
C ASN A 147 -19.84 -13.60 12.30
N VAL A 148 -19.49 -12.43 11.79
CA VAL A 148 -20.13 -11.14 12.12
C VAL A 148 -20.57 -10.41 10.84
N SER A 149 -21.52 -9.48 10.98
CA SER A 149 -22.03 -8.64 9.88
C SER A 149 -21.89 -7.14 10.17
N SER A 150 -21.42 -6.76 11.36
CA SER A 150 -21.23 -5.36 11.73
C SER A 150 -20.12 -5.19 12.76
N LEU A 151 -19.57 -3.97 12.84
CA LEU A 151 -18.55 -3.62 13.84
C LEU A 151 -19.08 -3.80 15.25
N ARG A 152 -20.35 -3.44 15.50
CA ARG A 152 -21.00 -3.65 16.80
C ARG A 152 -21.09 -5.15 17.15
N GLU A 153 -21.48 -6.00 16.19
CA GLU A 153 -21.52 -7.45 16.41
C GLU A 153 -20.12 -8.01 16.71
N PHE A 154 -19.10 -7.51 16.01
CA PHE A 154 -17.71 -7.86 16.28
C PHE A 154 -17.28 -7.44 17.70
N GLU A 155 -17.52 -6.21 18.12
CA GLU A 155 -17.15 -5.70 19.46
C GLU A 155 -17.78 -6.53 20.58
N LEU A 156 -19.02 -6.97 20.39
CA LEU A 156 -19.72 -7.82 21.37
C LEU A 156 -19.16 -9.24 21.44
N ASN A 157 -18.66 -9.76 20.30
CA ASN A 157 -18.30 -11.17 20.15
C ASN A 157 -16.80 -11.43 20.00
N ARG A 158 -15.94 -10.40 19.92
CA ARG A 158 -14.50 -10.53 19.58
C ARG A 158 -13.69 -11.50 20.45
N ASN A 159 -14.14 -11.76 21.66
CA ASN A 159 -13.51 -12.70 22.59
C ASN A 159 -14.17 -14.10 22.55
N SER A 160 -15.18 -14.31 21.72
CA SER A 160 -15.86 -15.59 21.58
C SER A 160 -15.14 -16.50 20.57
N LYS A 161 -15.31 -17.80 20.72
CA LYS A 161 -14.84 -18.78 19.73
C LYS A 161 -15.47 -18.58 18.36
N ALA A 162 -16.70 -18.06 18.31
CA ALA A 162 -17.42 -17.82 17.06
C ALA A 162 -16.73 -16.77 16.18
N ALA A 163 -16.17 -15.71 16.79
CA ALA A 163 -15.46 -14.64 16.07
C ALA A 163 -13.95 -14.92 15.91
N SER A 164 -13.51 -16.17 16.08
CA SER A 164 -12.10 -16.57 15.96
C SER A 164 -11.88 -17.41 14.71
N TRP A 165 -10.94 -17.02 13.85
CA TRP A 165 -10.56 -17.75 12.65
C TRP A 165 -10.11 -19.19 12.92
N SER A 166 -9.40 -19.44 14.03
CA SER A 166 -8.93 -20.78 14.40
C SER A 166 -10.03 -21.76 14.81
N HIS A 167 -11.25 -21.28 14.98
CA HIS A 167 -12.42 -22.11 15.32
C HIS A 167 -13.43 -22.25 14.17
N GLN A 168 -13.13 -21.64 13.01
CA GLN A 168 -14.00 -21.81 11.85
C GLN A 168 -13.84 -23.19 11.25
N THR A 169 -14.96 -23.81 10.89
CA THR A 169 -14.99 -25.07 10.15
C THR A 169 -15.32 -24.86 8.68
N GLU A 170 -15.97 -23.75 8.35
CA GLU A 170 -16.38 -23.34 7.02
C GLU A 170 -16.58 -21.81 7.05
N ARG A 171 -16.39 -21.12 5.94
CA ARG A 171 -16.77 -19.70 5.82
C ARG A 171 -18.21 -19.59 5.37
N ARG A 172 -19.05 -18.97 6.18
CA ARG A 172 -20.47 -18.73 5.86
C ARG A 172 -20.83 -17.26 5.94
N LYS A 173 -20.24 -16.55 6.90
CA LYS A 173 -20.48 -15.12 7.15
C LYS A 173 -19.17 -14.47 7.55
N VAL A 174 -18.83 -13.37 6.88
CA VAL A 174 -17.60 -12.59 7.11
C VAL A 174 -17.92 -11.12 6.99
N ALA A 175 -17.37 -10.29 7.86
CA ALA A 175 -17.43 -8.84 7.71
C ALA A 175 -16.05 -8.25 7.41
N ILE A 176 -16.03 -7.28 6.51
CA ILE A 176 -14.88 -6.45 6.16
C ILE A 176 -15.17 -5.04 6.65
N PHE A 177 -14.24 -4.44 7.38
CA PHE A 177 -14.39 -3.08 7.92
C PHE A 177 -13.39 -2.14 7.26
N LEU A 178 -13.90 -1.14 6.54
CA LEU A 178 -13.13 -0.17 5.77
C LEU A 178 -13.30 1.24 6.34
N PRO A 179 -12.25 2.12 6.28
CA PRO A 179 -12.37 3.50 6.69
C PRO A 179 -13.22 4.30 5.69
N SER A 180 -14.26 5.01 6.17
CA SER A 180 -15.12 5.86 5.33
C SER A 180 -14.50 7.24 5.05
N ASP A 181 -13.46 7.62 5.80
CA ASP A 181 -12.78 8.92 5.82
C ASP A 181 -11.31 8.82 5.39
N ALA A 182 -10.97 7.77 4.63
CA ALA A 182 -9.67 7.60 3.99
C ALA A 182 -9.66 8.09 2.53
N THR A 183 -8.48 8.14 1.93
CA THR A 183 -8.37 8.46 0.50
C THR A 183 -8.99 7.36 -0.36
N PRO A 184 -9.46 7.64 -1.59
CA PRO A 184 -10.01 6.61 -2.46
C PRO A 184 -9.06 5.44 -2.67
N GLN A 185 -7.77 5.71 -2.89
CA GLN A 185 -6.77 4.65 -3.01
C GLN A 185 -6.67 3.80 -1.73
N GLU A 186 -6.57 4.41 -0.55
CA GLU A 186 -6.46 3.67 0.71
C GLU A 186 -7.70 2.80 0.98
N VAL A 187 -8.90 3.29 0.65
CA VAL A 187 -10.14 2.49 0.73
C VAL A 187 -10.08 1.29 -0.21
N ARG A 188 -9.56 1.48 -1.43
CA ARG A 188 -9.40 0.41 -2.41
C ARG A 188 -8.31 -0.60 -1.98
N ASP A 189 -7.18 -0.13 -1.46
CA ASP A 189 -6.10 -0.98 -0.97
C ASP A 189 -6.64 -1.92 0.12
N CYS A 190 -7.32 -1.36 1.13
CA CYS A 190 -8.05 -2.12 2.14
C CYS A 190 -9.08 -3.09 1.53
N LEU A 191 -9.85 -2.64 0.52
CA LEU A 191 -10.84 -3.49 -0.13
C LEU A 191 -10.20 -4.74 -0.75
N HIS A 192 -9.11 -4.58 -1.49
CA HIS A 192 -8.46 -5.70 -2.17
C HIS A 192 -7.87 -6.71 -1.19
N GLU A 193 -7.16 -6.24 -0.17
CA GLU A 193 -6.51 -7.07 0.84
C GLU A 193 -7.54 -7.83 1.68
N GLU A 194 -8.46 -7.11 2.34
CA GLU A 194 -9.44 -7.72 3.24
C GLU A 194 -10.45 -8.60 2.50
N PHE A 195 -10.76 -8.28 1.23
CA PHE A 195 -11.63 -9.13 0.41
C PHE A 195 -10.94 -10.46 0.07
N ALA A 196 -9.65 -10.41 -0.26
CA ALA A 196 -8.87 -11.61 -0.51
C ALA A 196 -8.73 -12.47 0.76
N GLN A 197 -8.49 -11.85 1.91
CA GLN A 197 -8.47 -12.55 3.20
C GLN A 197 -9.85 -13.12 3.56
N ALA A 198 -10.95 -12.41 3.26
CA ALA A 198 -12.31 -12.95 3.43
C ALA A 198 -12.55 -14.20 2.59
N LEU A 199 -11.93 -14.31 1.42
CA LEU A 199 -12.08 -15.45 0.51
C LEU A 199 -11.21 -16.65 0.87
N GLY A 200 -10.00 -16.48 1.44
CA GLY A 200 -9.10 -17.60 1.62
C GLY A 200 -7.91 -17.37 2.55
N PRO A 201 -6.81 -16.83 2.06
CA PRO A 201 -5.58 -16.62 2.81
C PRO A 201 -5.78 -15.70 4.02
N LEU A 202 -5.12 -16.02 5.16
CA LEU A 202 -5.20 -15.23 6.40
C LEU A 202 -3.83 -14.93 6.99
N ASN A 203 -2.77 -15.17 6.21
CA ASN A 203 -1.40 -14.93 6.62
C ASN A 203 -0.70 -14.00 5.63
N ASP A 204 0.31 -13.28 6.11
CA ASP A 204 1.20 -12.49 5.28
C ASP A 204 2.60 -13.07 5.28
N LEU A 205 3.23 -13.01 4.12
CA LEU A 205 4.54 -13.60 3.90
C LEU A 205 5.48 -12.60 3.24
N TYR A 206 6.32 -11.95 4.02
CA TYR A 206 7.33 -11.00 3.53
C TYR A 206 8.28 -11.53 2.43
N ARG A 207 8.21 -12.83 2.11
CA ARG A 207 8.95 -13.42 0.99
C ARG A 207 8.24 -13.29 -0.37
N LEU A 208 7.04 -12.70 -0.41
CA LEU A 208 6.20 -12.56 -1.60
C LEU A 208 6.25 -11.11 -2.14
N PRO A 209 7.27 -10.70 -2.89
CA PRO A 209 7.45 -9.31 -3.29
C PRO A 209 6.39 -8.81 -4.28
N ASN A 210 5.60 -9.71 -4.88
CA ASN A 210 4.56 -9.40 -5.86
C ASN A 210 3.20 -9.92 -5.38
N SER A 211 2.78 -9.51 -4.18
CA SER A 211 1.54 -9.97 -3.55
C SER A 211 1.00 -8.93 -2.57
N VAL A 212 -0.32 -8.83 -2.45
CA VAL A 212 -0.96 -8.10 -1.34
C VAL A 212 -0.81 -8.86 -0.01
N PHE A 213 -0.56 -10.17 -0.06
CA PHE A 213 -0.24 -11.00 1.11
C PHE A 213 1.23 -10.85 1.55
N ASN A 214 1.72 -9.64 1.51
CA ASN A 214 3.03 -9.22 1.96
C ASN A 214 2.86 -7.89 2.70
N ASP A 215 2.90 -7.91 4.02
CA ASP A 215 2.67 -6.76 4.92
C ASP A 215 3.74 -5.64 4.76
N ASP A 216 4.18 -5.39 3.50
CA ASP A 216 5.07 -4.27 3.16
C ASP A 216 4.32 -3.04 2.60
N ASN A 217 3.02 -3.16 2.37
CA ASN A 217 2.12 -2.11 1.87
C ASN A 217 2.57 -1.49 0.52
N VAL A 218 3.27 -2.27 -0.31
CA VAL A 218 3.74 -1.82 -1.63
C VAL A 218 2.68 -2.07 -2.71
N HIS A 219 2.07 -3.27 -2.69
CA HIS A 219 0.99 -3.62 -3.61
C HIS A 219 -0.36 -3.15 -3.08
N THR A 220 -1.10 -2.43 -3.92
CA THR A 220 -2.39 -1.79 -3.57
C THR A 220 -3.59 -2.49 -4.20
N VAL A 221 -3.36 -3.45 -5.10
CA VAL A 221 -4.39 -4.25 -5.74
C VAL A 221 -3.90 -5.67 -5.92
N LEU A 222 -4.84 -6.63 -5.95
CA LEU A 222 -4.52 -8.05 -6.19
C LEU A 222 -3.69 -8.22 -7.46
N THR A 223 -2.61 -8.95 -7.33
CA THR A 223 -1.71 -9.29 -8.43
C THR A 223 -2.15 -10.58 -9.13
N ASN A 224 -1.45 -10.97 -10.20
CA ASN A 224 -1.68 -12.28 -10.84
C ASN A 224 -1.36 -13.45 -9.91
N PHE A 225 -0.41 -13.27 -8.98
CA PHE A 225 -0.10 -14.25 -7.95
C PHE A 225 -1.30 -14.42 -7.01
N ASP A 226 -1.85 -13.32 -6.51
CA ASP A 226 -2.98 -13.33 -5.59
C ASP A 226 -4.23 -13.94 -6.23
N MET A 227 -4.51 -13.59 -7.48
CA MET A 227 -5.62 -14.20 -8.25
C MET A 227 -5.43 -15.70 -8.42
N LEU A 228 -4.19 -16.17 -8.64
CA LEU A 228 -3.91 -17.60 -8.73
C LEU A 228 -4.10 -18.31 -7.38
N ILE A 229 -3.65 -17.72 -6.28
CA ILE A 229 -3.87 -18.24 -4.92
C ILE A 229 -5.37 -18.35 -4.63
N LEU A 230 -6.17 -17.34 -4.99
CA LEU A 230 -7.63 -17.38 -4.83
C LEU A 230 -8.26 -18.47 -5.73
N LYS A 231 -7.84 -18.59 -6.98
CA LYS A 231 -8.28 -19.66 -7.88
C LYS A 231 -7.95 -21.06 -7.34
N MET A 232 -6.76 -21.22 -6.72
CA MET A 232 -6.40 -22.47 -6.03
C MET A 232 -7.34 -22.74 -4.86
N SER A 233 -7.67 -21.74 -4.06
CA SER A 233 -8.57 -21.88 -2.90
C SER A 233 -9.94 -22.44 -3.28
N TYR A 234 -10.41 -22.12 -4.48
CA TYR A 234 -11.72 -22.56 -4.98
C TYR A 234 -11.64 -23.71 -5.99
N ALA A 235 -10.50 -24.38 -6.10
CA ALA A 235 -10.38 -25.57 -6.92
C ALA A 235 -11.41 -26.65 -6.46
N PRO A 236 -12.11 -27.34 -7.39
CA PRO A 236 -13.19 -28.29 -7.06
C PRO A 236 -12.76 -29.44 -6.13
N SER A 237 -11.48 -29.79 -6.11
CA SER A 237 -10.94 -30.86 -5.28
C SER A 237 -10.61 -30.45 -3.85
N LEU A 238 -10.68 -29.15 -3.53
CA LEU A 238 -10.53 -28.64 -2.17
C LEU A 238 -11.90 -28.36 -1.55
N HIS A 239 -12.00 -28.52 -0.24
CA HIS A 239 -13.20 -28.17 0.54
C HIS A 239 -12.82 -27.84 1.99
N SER A 240 -13.68 -27.14 2.68
CA SER A 240 -13.56 -26.83 4.10
C SER A 240 -13.44 -28.10 4.94
N GLY A 241 -12.66 -28.04 6.02
CA GLY A 241 -12.39 -29.20 6.91
C GLY A 241 -11.16 -30.00 6.52
N MET A 242 -10.55 -29.80 5.34
CA MET A 242 -9.33 -30.50 4.97
C MET A 242 -8.14 -30.09 5.84
N SER A 243 -7.33 -31.06 6.24
CA SER A 243 -6.03 -30.85 6.89
C SER A 243 -5.00 -30.33 5.88
N ARG A 244 -3.92 -29.73 6.39
CA ARG A 244 -2.78 -29.27 5.58
C ARG A 244 -2.24 -30.38 4.65
N THR A 245 -2.09 -31.60 5.17
CA THR A 245 -1.61 -32.77 4.40
C THR A 245 -2.58 -33.15 3.29
N GLN A 246 -3.89 -33.14 3.56
CA GLN A 246 -4.91 -33.44 2.55
C GLN A 246 -4.95 -32.41 1.43
N VAL A 247 -4.80 -31.12 1.75
CA VAL A 247 -4.68 -30.05 0.76
C VAL A 247 -3.39 -30.21 -0.05
N GLN A 248 -2.25 -30.38 0.63
CA GLN A 248 -0.93 -30.56 -0.01
C GLN A 248 -0.94 -31.67 -1.07
N ALA A 249 -1.57 -32.80 -0.77
CA ALA A 249 -1.65 -33.93 -1.70
C ALA A 249 -2.42 -33.60 -3.00
N ARG A 250 -3.30 -32.59 -3.01
CA ARG A 250 -4.11 -32.19 -4.18
C ARG A 250 -3.47 -31.10 -5.02
N LEU A 251 -2.59 -30.29 -4.43
CA LEU A 251 -1.99 -29.15 -5.11
C LEU A 251 -1.25 -29.47 -6.41
N PRO A 252 -0.49 -30.59 -6.55
CA PRO A 252 0.18 -30.90 -7.82
C PRO A 252 -0.76 -31.01 -9.00
N ALA A 253 -1.90 -31.68 -8.82
CA ALA A 253 -2.90 -31.86 -9.87
C ALA A 253 -3.61 -30.54 -10.21
N ILE A 254 -3.93 -29.71 -9.20
CA ILE A 254 -4.51 -28.39 -9.36
C ILE A 254 -3.56 -27.51 -10.15
N LEU A 255 -2.31 -27.39 -9.70
CA LEU A 255 -1.31 -26.51 -10.31
C LEU A 255 -0.92 -26.93 -11.73
N LYS A 256 -0.84 -28.23 -12.00
CA LYS A 256 -0.63 -28.72 -13.38
C LYS A 256 -1.70 -28.20 -14.34
N LYS A 257 -2.95 -28.05 -13.87
CA LYS A 257 -4.09 -27.55 -14.67
C LYS A 257 -4.07 -26.05 -14.84
N ILE A 258 -3.83 -25.28 -13.75
CA ILE A 258 -4.01 -23.81 -13.75
C ILE A 258 -2.73 -23.04 -14.01
N ASN A 259 -1.56 -23.64 -13.74
CA ASN A 259 -0.23 -23.06 -14.03
C ASN A 259 0.70 -24.11 -14.68
N PRO A 260 0.41 -24.59 -15.91
CA PRO A 260 1.17 -25.66 -16.55
C PRO A 260 2.64 -25.29 -16.78
N ARG A 261 2.95 -24.00 -17.04
CA ARG A 261 4.33 -23.49 -17.21
C ARG A 261 5.16 -23.61 -15.94
N GLY A 262 4.55 -23.47 -14.76
CA GLY A 262 5.22 -23.58 -13.47
C GLY A 262 5.79 -24.98 -13.16
N THR A 263 5.39 -26.00 -13.90
CA THR A 263 5.91 -27.38 -13.75
C THR A 263 7.39 -27.50 -14.16
N SER A 264 7.84 -26.70 -15.13
CA SER A 264 9.21 -26.70 -15.63
C SER A 264 10.11 -25.64 -14.98
N LEU A 265 9.55 -24.76 -14.16
CA LEU A 265 10.32 -23.71 -13.47
C LEU A 265 11.05 -24.29 -12.25
N ARG A 266 12.27 -23.82 -12.03
CA ARG A 266 13.08 -24.21 -10.86
C ARG A 266 12.49 -23.57 -9.59
N PRO A 267 12.36 -24.34 -8.50
CA PRO A 267 11.95 -23.79 -7.22
C PRO A 267 12.94 -22.75 -6.70
N SER A 268 12.38 -21.70 -6.12
CA SER A 268 13.16 -20.70 -5.40
C SER A 268 13.32 -21.15 -3.95
N TYR A 269 14.56 -21.03 -3.43
CA TYR A 269 14.80 -21.32 -2.03
C TYR A 269 14.74 -20.03 -1.20
N PHE A 270 13.71 -19.89 -0.40
CA PHE A 270 13.59 -18.80 0.58
C PHE A 270 13.71 -19.36 2.00
N LYS A 271 14.64 -18.81 2.78
CA LYS A 271 14.66 -19.04 4.22
C LYS A 271 13.41 -18.43 4.86
N THR A 272 12.90 -19.09 5.89
CA THR A 272 11.79 -18.55 6.70
C THR A 272 12.16 -17.16 7.22
N THR A 273 11.18 -16.25 7.19
CA THR A 273 11.36 -14.90 7.74
C THR A 273 11.23 -14.95 9.27
N PRO A 274 12.28 -14.63 10.04
CA PRO A 274 12.22 -14.63 11.49
C PRO A 274 11.25 -13.59 12.02
N ARG A 275 10.51 -13.91 13.08
CA ARG A 275 9.56 -12.99 13.72
C ARG A 275 10.23 -11.70 14.19
N ASP A 276 11.46 -11.78 14.68
CA ASP A 276 12.20 -10.59 15.13
C ASP A 276 12.43 -9.59 13.99
N TRP A 277 12.77 -10.07 12.80
CA TRP A 277 12.90 -9.20 11.64
C TRP A 277 11.55 -8.56 11.25
N ILE A 278 10.46 -9.34 11.27
CA ILE A 278 9.10 -8.83 11.00
C ILE A 278 8.75 -7.70 11.96
N ASN A 279 8.92 -7.92 13.26
CA ASN A 279 8.65 -6.91 14.29
C ASN A 279 9.48 -5.63 14.10
N LEU A 280 10.74 -5.76 13.67
CA LEU A 280 11.62 -4.63 13.40
C LEU A 280 11.18 -3.84 12.16
N ILE A 281 10.79 -4.51 11.09
CA ILE A 281 10.27 -3.86 9.87
C ILE A 281 8.97 -3.11 10.19
N GLN A 282 8.00 -3.74 10.83
CA GLN A 282 6.77 -3.10 11.26
C GLN A 282 7.04 -1.89 12.18
N THR A 283 7.98 -2.01 13.13
CA THR A 283 8.42 -0.90 13.97
C THR A 283 9.02 0.25 13.16
N SER A 284 9.84 -0.07 12.15
CA SER A 284 10.54 0.94 11.34
C SER A 284 9.60 1.78 10.48
N PHE A 285 8.49 1.20 10.02
CA PHE A 285 7.47 1.89 9.24
C PHE A 285 6.36 2.54 10.09
N SER A 286 6.22 2.18 11.37
CA SER A 286 5.13 2.67 12.23
C SER A 286 5.20 4.19 12.46
N PRO A 287 4.18 4.98 12.09
CA PRO A 287 4.17 6.43 12.30
C PRO A 287 4.05 6.81 13.80
N ASP A 288 3.51 5.92 14.63
CA ASP A 288 3.26 6.16 16.05
C ASP A 288 4.54 6.00 16.92
N ILE A 289 5.64 5.53 16.31
CA ILE A 289 6.92 5.31 16.97
C ILE A 289 7.88 6.46 16.61
N SER A 290 8.62 6.97 17.62
CA SER A 290 9.56 8.06 17.38
C SER A 290 10.64 7.69 16.36
N LEU A 291 11.11 8.66 15.57
CA LEU A 291 12.12 8.47 14.52
C LEU A 291 13.38 7.78 15.02
N LYS A 292 13.82 8.09 16.25
CA LYS A 292 14.98 7.44 16.89
C LYS A 292 14.83 5.92 16.99
N TRP A 293 13.66 5.46 17.46
CA TRP A 293 13.39 4.03 17.60
C TRP A 293 13.13 3.34 16.27
N ARG A 294 12.45 4.01 15.34
CA ARG A 294 12.25 3.53 13.98
C ARG A 294 13.59 3.28 13.28
N ARG A 295 14.53 4.24 13.36
CA ARG A 295 15.87 4.10 12.78
C ARG A 295 16.65 2.97 13.46
N LYS A 296 16.57 2.81 14.78
CA LYS A 296 17.20 1.68 15.48
C LYS A 296 16.66 0.35 14.96
N ALA A 297 15.34 0.23 14.83
CA ALA A 297 14.71 -0.98 14.30
C ALA A 297 15.13 -1.25 12.84
N ALA A 298 15.18 -0.23 11.98
CA ALA A 298 15.65 -0.36 10.61
C ALA A 298 17.12 -0.84 10.52
N ARG A 299 18.02 -0.31 11.34
CA ARG A 299 19.41 -0.80 11.41
C ARG A 299 19.49 -2.27 11.83
N GLN A 300 18.71 -2.67 12.83
CA GLN A 300 18.67 -4.05 13.29
C GLN A 300 18.07 -4.99 12.24
N SER A 301 17.06 -4.56 11.49
CA SER A 301 16.49 -5.36 10.39
C SER A 301 17.51 -5.62 9.28
N VAL A 302 18.34 -4.62 8.93
CA VAL A 302 19.48 -4.82 7.99
C VAL A 302 20.47 -5.84 8.54
N SER A 303 20.83 -5.73 9.81
CA SER A 303 21.76 -6.67 10.46
C SER A 303 21.26 -8.11 10.42
N ILE A 304 19.96 -8.33 10.74
CA ILE A 304 19.35 -9.66 10.67
C ILE A 304 19.31 -10.18 9.23
N ALA A 305 18.94 -9.34 8.26
CA ALA A 305 18.87 -9.72 6.86
C ALA A 305 20.26 -10.15 6.34
N GLN A 306 21.32 -9.41 6.68
CA GLN A 306 22.70 -9.72 6.32
C GLN A 306 23.22 -10.99 7.01
N SER A 307 22.98 -11.17 8.31
CA SER A 307 23.40 -12.36 9.05
C SER A 307 22.70 -13.65 8.57
N ASN A 308 21.48 -13.53 8.04
CA ASN A 308 20.79 -14.64 7.36
C ASN A 308 21.31 -14.89 5.93
N GLY A 309 22.18 -14.05 5.41
CA GLY A 309 22.73 -14.14 4.04
C GLY A 309 21.68 -13.85 2.97
N TRP A 310 20.63 -13.07 3.28
CA TRP A 310 19.60 -12.73 2.29
C TRP A 310 20.17 -11.85 1.19
N GLN A 311 19.77 -12.17 -0.04
CA GLN A 311 20.05 -11.39 -1.24
C GLN A 311 18.74 -11.00 -1.96
N ASP A 312 17.59 -11.31 -1.34
CA ASP A 312 16.26 -11.06 -1.87
C ASP A 312 15.71 -9.68 -1.44
N HIS A 313 14.48 -9.39 -1.89
CA HIS A 313 13.81 -8.11 -1.63
C HIS A 313 13.67 -7.75 -0.14
N ARG A 314 13.72 -8.71 0.80
CA ARG A 314 13.66 -8.43 2.25
C ARG A 314 14.87 -7.63 2.72
N LEU A 315 16.06 -7.92 2.19
CA LEU A 315 17.26 -7.08 2.42
C LEU A 315 17.06 -5.69 1.79
N GLY A 316 16.48 -5.62 0.57
CA GLY A 316 16.16 -4.36 -0.09
C GLY A 316 15.17 -3.52 0.73
N LEU A 317 14.10 -4.14 1.27
CA LEU A 317 13.12 -3.49 2.15
C LEU A 317 13.77 -2.98 3.46
N SER A 318 14.71 -3.74 4.03
CA SER A 318 15.47 -3.30 5.21
C SER A 318 16.30 -2.04 4.92
N PHE A 319 17.02 -1.99 3.80
CA PHE A 319 17.75 -0.77 3.39
C PHE A 319 16.82 0.39 3.04
N PHE A 320 15.68 0.12 2.39
CA PHE A 320 14.68 1.15 2.10
C PHE A 320 14.13 1.78 3.38
N SER A 321 13.76 0.97 4.38
CA SER A 321 13.29 1.49 5.66
C SER A 321 14.37 2.29 6.40
N LEU A 322 15.64 1.85 6.32
CA LEU A 322 16.77 2.57 6.89
C LEU A 322 17.00 3.91 6.19
N ALA A 323 16.91 3.95 4.87
CA ALA A 323 16.99 5.19 4.10
C ALA A 323 15.91 6.20 4.52
N LEU A 324 14.63 5.76 4.56
CA LEU A 324 13.50 6.60 4.97
C LEU A 324 13.65 7.17 6.39
N THR A 325 14.17 6.37 7.31
CA THR A 325 14.35 6.80 8.70
C THR A 325 15.61 7.63 8.92
N THR A 326 16.51 7.70 7.94
CA THR A 326 17.79 8.45 7.98
C THR A 326 17.68 9.80 7.26
N GLN A 327 16.86 9.91 6.19
CA GLN A 327 16.87 11.04 5.27
C GLN A 327 16.60 12.42 5.89
N SER A 328 15.90 12.49 7.04
CA SER A 328 15.62 13.78 7.71
C SER A 328 16.81 14.39 8.45
N GLN A 329 17.86 13.62 8.71
CA GLN A 329 19.03 14.03 9.50
C GLN A 329 20.35 13.89 8.74
N GLU A 330 20.48 12.84 7.93
CA GLU A 330 21.72 12.48 7.23
C GLU A 330 21.41 12.15 5.77
N ILE A 331 21.18 13.19 4.97
CA ILE A 331 20.64 13.09 3.61
C ILE A 331 21.57 12.27 2.70
N LYS A 332 22.89 12.55 2.72
CA LYS A 332 23.89 11.83 1.90
C LYS A 332 23.92 10.33 2.25
N GLN A 333 23.88 10.01 3.54
CA GLN A 333 23.85 8.62 4.01
C GLN A 333 22.57 7.91 3.61
N ALA A 334 21.43 8.60 3.65
CA ALA A 334 20.16 8.05 3.18
C ALA A 334 20.19 7.75 1.68
N GLY A 335 20.84 8.59 0.88
CA GLY A 335 21.09 8.33 -0.55
C GLY A 335 21.79 6.99 -0.78
N THR A 336 22.88 6.74 -0.07
CA THR A 336 23.63 5.45 -0.13
C THR A 336 22.73 4.25 0.23
N TYR A 337 21.84 4.38 1.20
CA TYR A 337 20.90 3.30 1.55
C TYR A 337 19.82 3.10 0.49
N PHE A 338 19.32 4.16 -0.15
CA PHE A 338 18.41 4.03 -1.30
C PHE A 338 19.09 3.34 -2.49
N GLU A 339 20.34 3.67 -2.77
CA GLU A 339 21.13 3.00 -3.81
C GLU A 339 21.32 1.50 -3.51
N ALA A 340 21.65 1.15 -2.26
CA ALA A 340 21.74 -0.24 -1.83
C ALA A 340 20.43 -1.00 -1.99
N ALA A 341 19.30 -0.40 -1.62
CA ALA A 341 17.96 -0.97 -1.84
C ALA A 341 17.67 -1.16 -3.34
N MET A 342 18.00 -0.16 -4.17
CA MET A 342 17.81 -0.20 -5.62
C MET A 342 18.58 -1.38 -6.25
N GLU A 343 19.84 -1.57 -5.90
CA GLU A 343 20.67 -2.64 -6.44
C GLU A 343 20.14 -4.04 -6.09
N ILE A 344 19.58 -4.20 -4.89
CA ILE A 344 18.96 -5.46 -4.47
C ILE A 344 17.64 -5.70 -5.24
N PHE A 345 16.79 -4.69 -5.33
CA PHE A 345 15.53 -4.81 -6.04
C PHE A 345 15.69 -5.00 -7.56
N LYS A 346 16.78 -4.49 -8.17
CA LYS A 346 17.09 -4.73 -9.59
C LYS A 346 17.36 -6.21 -9.89
N ARG A 347 17.94 -6.95 -8.93
CA ARG A 347 18.25 -8.38 -9.07
C ARG A 347 17.02 -9.28 -8.99
N ASN A 348 15.89 -8.73 -8.47
CA ASN A 348 14.64 -9.46 -8.32
C ASN A 348 13.58 -8.93 -9.30
N PRO A 349 13.24 -9.68 -10.37
CA PRO A 349 12.26 -9.26 -11.37
C PRO A 349 10.86 -8.95 -10.80
N GLU A 350 10.48 -9.59 -9.69
CA GLU A 350 9.19 -9.40 -9.04
C GLU A 350 9.13 -8.12 -8.17
N SER A 351 10.27 -7.46 -7.91
CA SER A 351 10.35 -6.22 -7.11
C SER A 351 10.25 -4.93 -7.94
N ARG A 352 9.51 -4.95 -9.07
CA ARG A 352 9.42 -3.79 -9.97
C ARG A 352 8.80 -2.58 -9.27
N LEU A 353 7.73 -2.80 -8.49
CA LEU A 353 7.05 -1.71 -7.80
C LEU A 353 7.91 -1.14 -6.67
N HIS A 354 8.63 -1.99 -5.93
CA HIS A 354 9.63 -1.54 -4.94
C HIS A 354 10.70 -0.64 -5.57
N ARG A 355 11.19 -1.00 -6.77
CA ARG A 355 12.14 -0.15 -7.52
C ARG A 355 11.56 1.20 -7.86
N ALA A 356 10.28 1.25 -8.25
CA ALA A 356 9.61 2.49 -8.59
C ALA A 356 9.49 3.43 -7.36
N TYR A 357 9.25 2.89 -6.17
CA TYR A 357 9.30 3.66 -4.93
C TYR A 357 10.70 4.21 -4.65
N VAL A 358 11.74 3.37 -4.73
CA VAL A 358 13.12 3.82 -4.52
C VAL A 358 13.53 4.85 -5.57
N ALA A 359 13.15 4.63 -6.85
CA ALA A 359 13.44 5.56 -7.94
C ALA A 359 12.85 6.96 -7.69
N SER A 360 11.66 7.06 -7.08
CA SER A 360 11.06 8.35 -6.75
C SER A 360 11.90 9.14 -5.73
N HIS A 361 12.55 8.46 -4.79
CA HIS A 361 13.47 9.10 -3.85
C HIS A 361 14.79 9.48 -4.52
N LEU A 362 15.43 8.56 -5.25
CA LEU A 362 16.70 8.83 -5.94
C LEU A 362 16.57 9.95 -6.98
N ALA A 363 15.44 10.00 -7.71
CA ALA A 363 15.16 11.09 -8.64
C ALA A 363 15.02 12.43 -7.92
N SER A 364 14.43 12.45 -6.71
CA SER A 364 14.37 13.67 -5.90
C SER A 364 15.78 14.15 -5.51
N TYR A 365 16.69 13.22 -5.16
CA TYR A 365 18.10 13.55 -4.89
C TYR A 365 18.83 14.06 -6.13
N ALA A 366 18.64 13.41 -7.30
CA ALA A 366 19.23 13.86 -8.54
C ALA A 366 18.80 15.29 -8.94
N LEU A 367 17.51 15.63 -8.72
CA LEU A 367 17.01 16.99 -8.95
C LEU A 367 17.66 18.03 -8.05
N VAL A 368 17.98 17.66 -6.83
CA VAL A 368 18.65 18.55 -5.87
C VAL A 368 20.12 18.74 -6.24
N ASP A 369 20.77 17.68 -6.71
CA ASP A 369 22.17 17.72 -7.18
C ASP A 369 22.31 18.35 -8.58
N ASP A 370 21.28 19.04 -9.09
CA ASP A 370 21.23 19.65 -10.44
C ASP A 370 21.52 18.66 -11.57
N ARG A 371 20.99 17.42 -11.43
CA ARG A 371 21.07 16.35 -12.43
C ARG A 371 19.67 15.98 -12.96
N PRO A 372 18.97 16.93 -13.63
CA PRO A 372 17.58 16.73 -14.03
C PRO A 372 17.39 15.64 -15.10
N GLN A 373 18.38 15.39 -15.96
CA GLN A 373 18.31 14.32 -16.94
C GLN A 373 18.36 12.94 -16.27
N ASP A 374 19.24 12.73 -15.30
CA ASP A 374 19.30 11.47 -14.52
C ASP A 374 17.98 11.20 -13.80
N ALA A 375 17.38 12.26 -13.21
CA ALA A 375 16.07 12.15 -12.58
C ALA A 375 15.00 11.75 -13.59
N LEU A 376 14.99 12.35 -14.77
CA LEU A 376 14.02 12.05 -15.84
C LEU A 376 14.12 10.60 -16.30
N ASP A 377 15.33 10.09 -16.51
CA ASP A 377 15.58 8.72 -16.94
C ASP A 377 15.12 7.68 -15.90
N MET A 378 15.38 7.95 -14.61
CA MET A 378 14.89 7.12 -13.52
C MET A 378 13.36 7.09 -13.45
N ILE A 379 12.70 8.24 -13.67
CA ILE A 379 11.25 8.37 -13.52
C ILE A 379 10.52 7.72 -14.69
N VAL A 380 10.93 8.00 -15.93
CA VAL A 380 10.21 7.53 -17.14
C VAL A 380 10.07 6.02 -17.14
N SER A 381 11.13 5.29 -16.79
CA SER A 381 11.11 3.82 -16.75
C SER A 381 10.17 3.24 -15.66
N ASN A 382 9.71 4.05 -14.70
CA ASN A 382 8.90 3.61 -13.56
C ASN A 382 7.43 4.09 -13.60
N ILE A 383 7.08 5.03 -14.50
CA ILE A 383 5.70 5.50 -14.66
C ILE A 383 4.76 4.34 -15.06
N ASP A 384 5.15 3.54 -16.05
CA ASP A 384 4.33 2.43 -16.53
C ASP A 384 4.23 1.31 -15.48
N VAL A 385 5.25 1.14 -14.65
CA VAL A 385 5.19 0.22 -13.50
C VAL A 385 4.14 0.68 -12.50
N ALA A 386 4.16 1.95 -12.07
CA ALA A 386 3.17 2.50 -11.14
C ALA A 386 1.75 2.43 -11.72
N ARG A 387 1.59 2.65 -13.03
CA ARG A 387 0.30 2.55 -13.74
C ARG A 387 -0.19 1.11 -13.81
N ALA A 388 0.66 0.16 -14.17
CA ALA A 388 0.31 -1.26 -14.28
C ALA A 388 -0.09 -1.87 -12.93
N HIS A 389 0.49 -1.39 -11.83
CA HIS A 389 0.15 -1.79 -10.46
C HIS A 389 -0.92 -0.88 -9.82
N GLU A 390 -1.58 -0.05 -10.61
CA GLU A 390 -2.66 0.85 -10.19
C GLU A 390 -2.33 1.70 -8.93
N ASN A 391 -1.07 2.10 -8.77
CA ASN A 391 -0.65 2.91 -7.63
C ASN A 391 -0.72 4.42 -7.97
N ALA A 392 -1.87 5.05 -7.72
CA ALA A 392 -2.11 6.45 -8.05
C ALA A 392 -1.23 7.42 -7.25
N THR A 393 -0.98 7.11 -5.99
CA THR A 393 -0.11 7.92 -5.12
C THR A 393 1.31 7.97 -5.67
N LEU A 394 1.88 6.82 -6.01
CA LEU A 394 3.22 6.73 -6.58
C LEU A 394 3.27 7.38 -7.97
N LEU A 395 2.25 7.11 -8.80
CA LEU A 395 2.17 7.67 -10.14
C LEU A 395 2.10 9.21 -10.11
N ALA A 396 1.29 9.79 -9.22
CA ALA A 396 1.22 11.24 -9.04
C ALA A 396 2.59 11.83 -8.62
N ILE A 397 3.31 11.16 -7.72
CA ILE A 397 4.66 11.56 -7.29
C ILE A 397 5.64 11.51 -8.47
N LEU A 398 5.68 10.41 -9.21
CA LEU A 398 6.57 10.26 -10.36
C LEU A 398 6.30 11.32 -11.43
N LEU A 399 5.03 11.61 -11.74
CA LEU A 399 4.66 12.66 -12.69
C LEU A 399 5.04 14.05 -12.19
N LEU A 400 4.90 14.34 -10.89
CA LEU A 400 5.34 15.60 -10.32
C LEU A 400 6.86 15.78 -10.44
N LEU A 401 7.63 14.75 -10.12
CA LEU A 401 9.08 14.76 -10.26
C LEU A 401 9.50 14.89 -11.73
N LYS A 402 8.79 14.22 -12.66
CA LYS A 402 8.98 14.39 -14.11
C LYS A 402 8.76 15.83 -14.55
N ALA A 403 7.67 16.44 -14.12
CA ALA A 403 7.39 17.85 -14.44
C ALA A 403 8.51 18.76 -13.91
N LYS A 404 9.03 18.51 -12.70
CA LYS A 404 10.14 19.28 -12.14
C LYS A 404 11.45 19.08 -12.91
N ALA A 405 11.77 17.84 -13.32
CA ALA A 405 12.94 17.56 -14.15
C ALA A 405 12.85 18.30 -15.50
N LEU A 406 11.69 18.25 -16.16
CA LEU A 406 11.44 18.96 -17.42
C LEU A 406 11.56 20.49 -17.27
N GLU A 407 11.08 21.07 -16.18
CA GLU A 407 11.25 22.50 -15.86
C GLU A 407 12.74 22.86 -15.76
N ASN A 408 13.53 22.08 -15.03
CA ASN A 408 14.97 22.30 -14.88
C ASN A 408 15.74 22.14 -16.21
N LEU A 409 15.23 21.31 -17.14
CA LEU A 409 15.75 21.17 -18.50
C LEU A 409 15.25 22.24 -19.49
N GLY A 410 14.44 23.23 -19.02
CA GLY A 410 13.87 24.27 -19.87
C GLY A 410 12.66 23.84 -20.73
N ARG A 411 12.18 22.59 -20.61
CA ARG A 411 11.07 22.00 -21.39
C ARG A 411 9.71 22.36 -20.75
N ARG A 412 9.41 23.65 -20.66
CA ARG A 412 8.31 24.22 -19.87
C ARG A 412 6.91 23.76 -20.29
N ASP A 413 6.64 23.63 -21.60
CA ASP A 413 5.31 23.23 -22.08
C ASP A 413 5.01 21.77 -21.78
N GLU A 414 6.01 20.89 -21.95
CA GLU A 414 5.89 19.50 -21.55
C GLU A 414 5.71 19.37 -20.03
N ALA A 415 6.45 20.12 -19.25
CA ALA A 415 6.33 20.15 -17.79
C ALA A 415 4.91 20.55 -17.36
N ARG A 416 4.31 21.55 -18.00
CA ARG A 416 2.92 21.98 -17.72
C ARG A 416 1.93 20.87 -18.01
N SER A 417 2.04 20.19 -19.15
CA SER A 417 1.17 19.07 -19.52
C SER A 417 1.26 17.93 -18.51
N VAL A 418 2.49 17.50 -18.16
CA VAL A 418 2.73 16.43 -17.18
C VAL A 418 2.22 16.80 -15.79
N ARG A 419 2.33 18.07 -15.39
CA ARG A 419 1.81 18.55 -14.11
C ARG A 419 0.29 18.47 -14.04
N LEU A 420 -0.42 18.79 -15.13
CA LEU A 420 -1.87 18.65 -15.20
C LEU A 420 -2.31 17.17 -15.11
N ASP A 421 -1.58 16.27 -15.80
CA ASP A 421 -1.84 14.83 -15.69
C ASP A 421 -1.63 14.32 -14.25
N SER A 422 -0.60 14.82 -13.54
CA SER A 422 -0.36 14.43 -12.15
C SER A 422 -1.51 14.76 -11.19
N LEU A 423 -2.28 15.83 -11.45
CA LEU A 423 -3.41 16.25 -10.60
C LEU A 423 -4.54 15.22 -10.59
N ARG A 424 -4.82 14.58 -11.73
CA ARG A 424 -5.84 13.54 -11.83
C ARG A 424 -5.53 12.36 -10.91
N TRP A 425 -4.28 11.88 -10.94
CA TRP A 425 -3.82 10.79 -10.10
C TRP A 425 -3.72 11.19 -8.64
N ALA A 426 -3.33 12.45 -8.38
CA ALA A 426 -3.26 12.98 -7.02
C ALA A 426 -4.64 13.05 -6.35
N GLY A 427 -5.71 13.36 -7.08
CA GLY A 427 -7.08 13.34 -6.56
C GLY A 427 -7.45 11.99 -5.98
N TYR A 428 -7.26 10.94 -6.75
CA TYR A 428 -7.53 9.57 -6.29
C TYR A 428 -6.56 9.09 -5.20
N GLY A 429 -5.25 9.37 -5.35
CA GLY A 429 -4.21 8.89 -4.44
C GLY A 429 -4.16 9.60 -3.09
N PHE A 430 -4.35 10.91 -3.05
CA PHE A 430 -4.23 11.73 -1.83
C PHE A 430 -5.57 12.23 -1.28
N GLY A 431 -6.65 12.10 -2.04
CA GLY A 431 -8.02 12.42 -1.64
C GLY A 431 -8.32 13.88 -1.36
N SER A 432 -7.31 14.75 -1.19
CA SER A 432 -7.50 16.18 -0.96
C SER A 432 -6.36 17.01 -1.53
N GLU A 433 -6.71 18.22 -1.97
CA GLU A 433 -5.75 19.20 -2.47
C GLU A 433 -4.71 19.60 -1.39
N GLN A 434 -5.14 19.67 -0.14
CA GLN A 434 -4.25 20.00 0.98
C GLN A 434 -3.16 18.94 1.18
N ALA A 435 -3.51 17.65 1.15
CA ALA A 435 -2.56 16.55 1.27
C ALA A 435 -1.56 16.57 0.09
N TRP A 436 -2.06 16.85 -1.13
CA TRP A 436 -1.23 16.99 -2.32
C TRP A 436 -0.28 18.18 -2.24
N LYS A 437 -0.77 19.37 -1.84
CA LYS A 437 0.06 20.56 -1.64
C LYS A 437 1.15 20.32 -0.59
N MET A 438 0.84 19.60 0.49
CA MET A 438 1.82 19.19 1.49
C MET A 438 2.91 18.28 0.88
N LYS A 439 2.54 17.32 0.05
CA LYS A 439 3.52 16.48 -0.66
C LYS A 439 4.40 17.25 -1.62
N GLN A 440 3.82 18.21 -2.36
CA GLN A 440 4.58 19.13 -3.23
C GLN A 440 5.60 19.97 -2.44
N ARG A 441 5.21 20.51 -1.28
CA ARG A 441 6.12 21.24 -0.39
C ARG A 441 7.26 20.36 0.11
N ASN A 442 6.96 19.15 0.57
CA ASN A 442 7.98 18.22 1.07
C ASN A 442 9.05 17.90 0.01
N ILE A 443 8.66 17.79 -1.27
CA ILE A 443 9.61 17.61 -2.38
C ILE A 443 10.45 18.89 -2.60
N SER A 444 9.84 20.07 -2.52
CA SER A 444 10.55 21.36 -2.62
C SER A 444 11.46 21.61 -1.42
N ASP A 445 11.02 21.26 -0.21
CA ASP A 445 11.80 21.45 1.03
C ASP A 445 12.99 20.48 1.11
N LEU A 446 12.91 19.31 0.50
CA LEU A 446 14.05 18.41 0.36
C LEU A 446 15.16 19.11 -0.44
N SER A 447 14.79 19.81 -1.52
CA SER A 447 15.72 20.63 -2.30
C SER A 447 16.36 21.74 -1.47
N ALA A 448 15.57 22.46 -0.67
CA ALA A 448 16.08 23.53 0.17
C ALA A 448 17.02 23.04 1.29
N ARG A 449 16.74 21.88 1.88
CA ARG A 449 17.58 21.30 2.95
C ARG A 449 18.91 20.76 2.44
N LEU A 450 18.94 20.20 1.24
CA LEU A 450 20.18 19.71 0.63
C LEU A 450 21.10 20.86 0.21
N LEU A 451 20.54 22.00 -0.24
CA LEU A 451 21.31 23.19 -0.59
C LEU A 451 21.86 23.91 0.65
N ASN A 452 21.19 23.81 1.82
CA ASN A 452 21.59 24.51 3.06
C ASN A 452 22.41 23.62 4.03
N GLY A 453 22.60 22.34 3.75
CA GLY A 453 23.29 21.36 4.60
C GLY A 453 24.64 20.86 4.04
N GLY A 454 25.21 21.59 3.08
CA GLY A 454 26.54 21.34 2.52
C GLY A 454 27.65 22.10 3.25
#